data_475d3f36cc575d163ec738c8b06fa734
#
_entry.id   475d3f36cc575d163ec738c8b06fa734
#
_cell.length_a   1.000
_cell.length_b   1.000
_cell.length_c   1.000
_cell.angle_alpha   90.00
_cell.angle_beta   90.00
_cell.angle_gamma   90.00
#
_symmetry.space_group_name_H-M   'P 1'
#
loop_
_entity.id
_entity.type
_entity.pdbx_description
1 polymer ?
#
loop_
_entity_poly.entity_id
_entity_poly.type
_entity_poly.pdbx_seq_one_letter_code
_entity_poly.pdbx_strand_id
1 'polypeptide(L)'
;MLVNETYERKNINSVTESQKKEIKEYLESLVKIWCLTTPEKSFTCSELLNNADWGKKPLCYMYDYYKNKGESDEEAKNHDSVDIGWLLLEVISEMPRKFEAESNYRKTYTYIPE
;
A
#
# COMPACT_ATOMS: atom_id res chain seq x y z
N MET A 1 12.35 2.78 4.31
CA MET A 1 13.25 1.67 4.73
C MET A 1 12.75 1.08 6.03
N LEU A 2 12.52 -0.21 6.06
CA LEU A 2 12.20 -0.92 7.31
C LEU A 2 13.48 -1.20 8.09
N VAL A 3 13.49 -0.86 9.38
CA VAL A 3 14.68 -1.02 10.23
C VAL A 3 14.62 -2.24 11.15
N ASN A 4 13.44 -2.84 11.33
CA ASN A 4 13.25 -3.93 12.29
C ASN A 4 12.73 -5.22 11.66
N GLU A 5 12.59 -5.28 10.35
CA GLU A 5 12.24 -6.53 9.66
C GLU A 5 12.79 -6.56 8.25
N THR A 6 12.89 -7.77 7.70
CA THR A 6 13.35 -7.99 6.34
C THR A 6 12.16 -7.90 5.39
N TYR A 7 12.35 -7.21 4.27
CA TYR A 7 11.36 -7.12 3.21
C TYR A 7 11.53 -8.28 2.23
N GLU A 8 10.44 -8.99 1.95
CA GLU A 8 10.39 -9.99 0.91
C GLU A 8 9.46 -9.49 -0.19
N ARG A 9 10.00 -9.32 -1.40
CA ARG A 9 9.24 -8.82 -2.54
C ARG A 9 8.23 -9.85 -3.03
N LYS A 10 6.96 -9.43 -3.13
CA LYS A 10 5.90 -10.25 -3.72
C LYS A 10 5.73 -9.94 -5.19
N ASN A 11 5.47 -10.97 -5.97
CA ASN A 11 5.19 -10.84 -7.38
C ASN A 11 3.69 -10.55 -7.57
N ILE A 12 3.36 -9.31 -7.94
CA ILE A 12 1.98 -8.87 -8.15
C ILE A 12 1.68 -8.95 -9.64
N ASN A 13 0.83 -9.90 -10.03
CA ASN A 13 0.50 -10.16 -11.43
C ASN A 13 -0.80 -9.49 -11.90
N SER A 14 -1.53 -8.81 -11.02
CA SER A 14 -2.80 -8.16 -11.32
C SER A 14 -2.65 -6.81 -12.03
N VAL A 15 -1.43 -6.33 -12.19
CA VAL A 15 -1.12 -5.04 -12.83
C VAL A 15 0.09 -5.17 -13.73
N THR A 16 0.16 -4.30 -14.74
CA THR A 16 1.36 -4.16 -15.57
C THR A 16 2.44 -3.42 -14.78
N GLU A 17 3.68 -3.45 -15.28
CA GLU A 17 4.77 -2.70 -14.64
C GLU A 17 4.48 -1.18 -14.62
N SER A 18 3.88 -0.66 -15.69
CA SER A 18 3.48 0.74 -15.77
C SER A 18 2.41 1.09 -14.73
N GLN A 19 1.39 0.25 -14.59
CA GLN A 19 0.34 0.43 -13.60
C GLN A 19 0.89 0.31 -12.17
N LYS A 20 1.78 -0.65 -11.94
CA LYS A 20 2.45 -0.82 -10.66
C LYS A 20 3.22 0.43 -10.26
N LYS A 21 3.94 1.02 -11.20
CA LYS A 21 4.67 2.27 -10.97
C LYS A 21 3.73 3.41 -10.56
N GLU A 22 2.60 3.57 -11.24
CA GLU A 22 1.60 4.58 -10.89
C GLU A 22 1.07 4.40 -9.48
N ILE A 23 0.75 3.15 -9.11
CA ILE A 23 0.25 2.82 -7.77
C ILE A 23 1.31 3.15 -6.72
N LYS A 24 2.55 2.75 -6.95
CA LYS A 24 3.66 2.98 -6.01
C LYS A 24 3.91 4.48 -5.82
N GLU A 25 3.89 5.27 -6.89
CA GLU A 25 4.06 6.72 -6.79
C GLU A 25 2.92 7.36 -5.98
N TYR A 26 1.71 6.91 -6.20
CA TYR A 26 0.54 7.37 -5.44
C TYR A 26 0.68 7.04 -3.95
N LEU A 27 1.03 5.80 -3.61
CA LEU A 27 1.21 5.37 -2.23
C LEU A 27 2.36 6.13 -1.55
N GLU A 28 3.48 6.33 -2.24
CA GLU A 28 4.61 7.09 -1.72
C GLU A 28 4.20 8.52 -1.37
N SER A 29 3.41 9.16 -2.22
CA SER A 29 2.88 10.50 -1.97
C SER A 29 2.03 10.55 -0.71
N LEU A 30 1.15 9.57 -0.52
CA LEU A 30 0.30 9.49 0.67
C LEU A 30 1.13 9.30 1.95
N VAL A 31 2.16 8.46 1.90
CA VAL A 31 3.05 8.26 3.04
C VAL A 31 3.79 9.55 3.40
N LYS A 32 4.31 10.24 2.41
CA LYS A 32 5.00 11.52 2.61
C LYS A 32 4.09 12.56 3.25
N ILE A 33 2.86 12.68 2.74
CA ILE A 33 1.88 13.62 3.29
C ILE A 33 1.54 13.25 4.74
N TRP A 34 1.32 11.97 5.02
CA TRP A 34 1.04 11.51 6.37
C TRP A 34 2.14 11.92 7.35
N CYS A 35 3.40 11.66 6.99
CA CYS A 35 4.56 11.98 7.83
C CYS A 35 4.72 13.48 8.08
N LEU A 36 4.27 14.33 7.14
CA LEU A 36 4.40 15.78 7.24
C LEU A 36 3.24 16.42 8.01
N THR A 37 2.02 15.92 7.85
CA THR A 37 0.80 16.63 8.28
C THR A 37 0.11 15.99 9.47
N THR A 38 0.39 14.73 9.78
CA THR A 38 -0.29 14.00 10.84
C THR A 38 0.60 13.93 12.08
N PRO A 39 0.09 14.35 13.27
CA PRO A 39 0.87 14.25 14.52
C PRO A 39 1.22 12.81 14.88
N GLU A 40 0.34 11.87 14.53
CA GLU A 40 0.57 10.45 14.76
C GLU A 40 1.60 9.93 13.75
N LYS A 41 2.60 9.24 14.27
CA LYS A 41 3.68 8.71 13.44
C LYS A 41 3.39 7.30 12.92
N SER A 42 2.30 6.68 13.38
CA SER A 42 1.93 5.32 13.03
C SER A 42 0.71 5.29 12.12
N PHE A 43 0.68 4.36 11.18
CA PHE A 43 -0.47 4.14 10.30
C PHE A 43 -0.55 2.70 9.83
N THR A 44 -1.77 2.26 9.54
CA THR A 44 -2.02 1.04 8.77
C THR A 44 -2.34 1.41 7.33
N CYS A 45 -2.35 0.43 6.44
CA CYS A 45 -2.78 0.65 5.06
C CYS A 45 -4.20 1.23 5.00
N SER A 46 -5.11 0.69 5.81
CA SER A 46 -6.51 1.16 5.87
C SER A 46 -6.61 2.62 6.29
N GLU A 47 -5.84 3.03 7.29
CA GLU A 47 -5.83 4.42 7.76
C GLU A 47 -5.27 5.36 6.69
N LEU A 48 -4.17 4.97 6.07
CA LEU A 48 -3.52 5.76 5.02
C LEU A 48 -4.47 6.01 3.84
N LEU A 49 -5.25 5.01 3.47
CA LEU A 49 -6.14 5.03 2.31
C LEU A 49 -7.60 5.31 2.67
N ASN A 50 -7.88 5.74 3.90
CA ASN A 50 -9.25 5.93 4.40
C ASN A 50 -10.08 6.89 3.53
N ASN A 51 -9.46 7.95 3.02
CA ASN A 51 -10.14 8.95 2.19
C ASN A 51 -9.85 8.78 0.69
N ALA A 52 -9.19 7.70 0.30
CA ALA A 52 -8.86 7.45 -1.09
C ALA A 52 -10.08 6.94 -1.86
N ASP A 53 -10.17 7.29 -3.13
CA ASP A 53 -11.22 6.80 -4.01
C ASP A 53 -10.76 5.52 -4.70
N TRP A 54 -11.17 4.37 -4.17
CA TRP A 54 -10.81 3.05 -4.67
C TRP A 54 -11.43 2.74 -6.05
N GLY A 55 -12.45 3.50 -6.44
CA GLY A 55 -13.08 3.35 -7.76
C GLY A 55 -12.35 4.08 -8.87
N LYS A 56 -11.31 4.85 -8.56
CA LYS A 56 -10.54 5.63 -9.53
C LYS A 56 -9.11 5.13 -9.65
N LYS A 57 -8.49 5.45 -10.79
CA LYS A 57 -7.08 5.17 -11.04
C LYS A 57 -6.21 5.94 -10.02
N PRO A 58 -5.11 5.38 -9.56
CA PRO A 58 -4.59 4.06 -9.94
C PRO A 58 -5.10 2.89 -9.09
N LEU A 59 -5.90 3.14 -8.05
CA LEU A 59 -6.32 2.10 -7.10
C LEU A 59 -7.27 1.06 -7.70
N CYS A 60 -8.00 1.41 -8.76
CA CYS A 60 -8.96 0.49 -9.39
C CYS A 60 -8.34 -0.55 -10.31
N TYR A 61 -7.07 -0.45 -10.67
CA TYR A 61 -6.45 -1.36 -11.64
C TYR A 61 -6.55 -2.83 -11.24
N MET A 62 -6.23 -3.14 -9.99
CA MET A 62 -6.27 -4.53 -9.51
C MET A 62 -7.69 -5.03 -9.35
N TYR A 63 -8.60 -4.19 -8.88
CA TYR A 63 -10.02 -4.51 -8.81
C TYR A 63 -10.56 -4.89 -10.19
N ASP A 64 -10.28 -4.08 -11.21
CA ASP A 64 -10.73 -4.33 -12.59
C ASP A 64 -10.17 -5.64 -13.12
N TYR A 65 -8.89 -5.94 -12.84
CA TYR A 65 -8.26 -7.19 -13.23
C TYR A 65 -9.03 -8.40 -12.68
N TYR A 66 -9.35 -8.39 -11.38
CA TYR A 66 -10.06 -9.51 -10.75
C TYR A 66 -11.50 -9.60 -11.20
N LYS A 67 -12.17 -8.47 -11.43
CA LYS A 67 -13.52 -8.46 -11.99
C LYS A 67 -13.54 -9.06 -13.40
N ASN A 68 -12.55 -8.75 -14.21
CA ASN A 68 -12.43 -9.30 -15.58
C ASN A 68 -12.17 -10.81 -15.58
N LYS A 69 -11.66 -11.35 -14.48
CA LYS A 69 -11.51 -12.80 -14.29
C LYS A 69 -12.79 -13.50 -13.85
N GLY A 70 -13.86 -12.77 -13.62
CA GLY A 70 -15.14 -13.32 -13.22
C GLY A 70 -15.36 -13.39 -11.71
N GLU A 71 -14.52 -12.73 -10.92
CA GLU A 71 -14.71 -12.70 -9.46
C GLU A 71 -15.90 -11.83 -9.07
N SER A 72 -16.51 -12.14 -7.93
CA SER A 72 -17.54 -11.29 -7.35
C SER A 72 -16.95 -9.95 -6.93
N ASP A 73 -17.81 -8.96 -6.71
CA ASP A 73 -17.38 -7.65 -6.22
C ASP A 73 -16.61 -7.75 -4.90
N GLU A 74 -17.10 -8.55 -3.96
CA GLU A 74 -16.45 -8.77 -2.66
C GLU A 74 -15.09 -9.44 -2.80
N GLU A 75 -14.98 -10.48 -3.62
CA GLU A 75 -13.71 -11.17 -3.86
C GLU A 75 -12.69 -10.24 -4.51
N ALA A 76 -13.11 -9.49 -5.53
CA ALA A 76 -12.23 -8.55 -6.22
C ALA A 76 -11.72 -7.45 -5.29
N LYS A 77 -12.58 -6.92 -4.41
CA LYS A 77 -12.19 -5.93 -3.40
C LYS A 77 -11.19 -6.49 -2.40
N ASN A 78 -11.38 -7.72 -1.97
CA ASN A 78 -10.46 -8.37 -1.03
C ASN A 78 -9.09 -8.57 -1.66
N HIS A 79 -9.02 -9.04 -2.89
CA HIS A 79 -7.75 -9.22 -3.61
C HIS A 79 -7.05 -7.87 -3.86
N ASP A 80 -7.81 -6.85 -4.25
CA ASP A 80 -7.29 -5.49 -4.44
C ASP A 80 -6.63 -4.99 -3.14
N SER A 81 -7.32 -5.13 -2.01
CA SER A 81 -6.80 -4.71 -0.71
C SER A 81 -5.51 -5.43 -0.32
N VAL A 82 -5.43 -6.74 -0.57
CA VAL A 82 -4.22 -7.53 -0.28
C VAL A 82 -3.07 -7.08 -1.16
N ASP A 83 -3.30 -6.91 -2.46
CA ASP A 83 -2.26 -6.50 -3.40
C ASP A 83 -1.75 -5.09 -3.10
N ILE A 84 -2.64 -4.16 -2.76
CA ILE A 84 -2.26 -2.80 -2.33
C ILE A 84 -1.40 -2.87 -1.06
N GLY A 85 -1.76 -3.72 -0.12
CA GLY A 85 -0.97 -3.93 1.10
C GLY A 85 0.47 -4.36 0.81
N TRP A 86 0.66 -5.29 -0.14
CA TRP A 86 1.99 -5.72 -0.56
C TRP A 86 2.77 -4.60 -1.25
N LEU A 87 2.11 -3.81 -2.09
CA LEU A 87 2.75 -2.68 -2.77
C LEU A 87 3.12 -1.56 -1.79
N LEU A 88 2.30 -1.33 -0.77
CA LEU A 88 2.64 -0.38 0.30
C LEU A 88 3.89 -0.82 1.05
N LEU A 89 3.98 -2.10 1.39
CA LEU A 89 5.18 -2.67 2.02
C LEU A 89 6.42 -2.43 1.15
N GLU A 90 6.30 -2.66 -0.15
CA GLU A 90 7.40 -2.41 -1.09
C GLU A 90 7.81 -0.93 -1.09
N VAL A 91 6.84 -0.01 -1.15
CA VAL A 91 7.09 1.43 -1.10
C VAL A 91 7.81 1.84 0.19
N ILE A 92 7.30 1.39 1.34
CA ILE A 92 7.91 1.69 2.64
C ILE A 92 9.36 1.19 2.69
N SER A 93 9.59 -0.02 2.17
CA SER A 93 10.92 -0.64 2.18
C SER A 93 11.92 0.09 1.28
N GLU A 94 11.44 0.71 0.20
CA GLU A 94 12.29 1.42 -0.76
C GLU A 94 12.50 2.90 -0.42
N MET A 95 11.67 3.49 0.44
CA MET A 95 11.80 4.90 0.82
C MET A 95 13.07 5.12 1.64
N PRO A 96 13.75 6.29 1.47
CA PRO A 96 14.93 6.60 2.28
C PRO A 96 14.61 6.84 3.76
N ARG A 97 13.38 7.21 4.09
CA ARG A 97 12.92 7.39 5.47
C ARG A 97 12.89 6.07 6.22
N LYS A 98 13.13 6.11 7.52
CA LYS A 98 13.15 4.92 8.37
C LYS A 98 11.78 4.66 8.98
N PHE A 99 11.35 3.40 8.94
CA PHE A 99 10.09 2.95 9.53
C PHE A 99 10.30 1.66 10.31
N GLU A 100 9.53 1.50 11.39
CA GLU A 100 9.35 0.23 12.06
C GLU A 100 8.00 -0.35 11.67
N ALA A 101 7.91 -1.66 11.60
CA ALA A 101 6.67 -2.36 11.31
C ALA A 101 6.33 -3.32 12.44
N GLU A 102 5.05 -3.36 12.82
CA GLU A 102 4.51 -4.33 13.77
C GLU A 102 3.45 -5.17 13.06
N SER A 103 3.57 -6.49 13.18
CA SER A 103 2.65 -7.44 12.55
C SER A 103 1.65 -7.93 13.59
N ASN A 104 0.68 -7.10 13.93
CA ASN A 104 -0.47 -7.44 14.77
C ASN A 104 -1.61 -7.94 13.90
N TYR A 105 -2.85 -7.73 14.31
CA TYR A 105 -4.02 -8.01 13.48
C TYR A 105 -3.94 -7.30 12.12
N ARG A 106 -3.42 -6.06 12.12
CA ARG A 106 -3.10 -5.30 10.91
C ARG A 106 -1.68 -4.81 10.99
N LYS A 107 -0.95 -4.87 9.88
CA LYS A 107 0.43 -4.38 9.85
C LYS A 107 0.44 -2.86 10.04
N THR A 108 1.16 -2.41 11.06
CA THR A 108 1.29 -1.00 11.43
C THR A 108 2.70 -0.53 11.16
N TYR A 109 2.83 0.59 10.48
CA TYR A 109 4.11 1.23 10.19
C TYR A 109 4.25 2.45 11.07
N THR A 110 5.43 2.63 11.66
CA THR A 110 5.75 3.80 12.48
C THR A 110 6.94 4.52 11.91
N TYR A 111 6.77 5.80 11.58
CA TYR A 111 7.86 6.65 11.08
C TYR A 111 8.83 6.95 12.22
N ILE A 112 10.14 6.79 11.95
CA ILE A 112 11.21 7.10 12.88
C ILE A 112 11.84 8.42 12.45
N PRO A 113 11.62 9.54 13.16
CA PRO A 113 12.25 10.82 12.83
C PRO A 113 13.77 10.74 13.00
N GLU A 114 14.46 11.46 12.17
CA GLU A 114 15.91 11.58 12.26
C GLU A 114 16.32 12.51 13.41
#